data_b4b93684fe83f29d352a3c7073c8544b
#
_entry.id   b4b93684fe83f29d352a3c7073c8544b
#
_cell.length_a   1.000
_cell.length_b   1.000
_cell.length_c   1.000
_cell.angle_alpha   90.00
_cell.angle_beta   90.00
_cell.angle_gamma   90.00
#
_symmetry.space_group_name_H-M   'P 1'
#
loop_
_entity.id
_entity.type
_entity.pdbx_description
1 polymer ?
#
loop_
_entity_poly.entity_id
_entity_poly.type
_entity_poly.pdbx_seq_one_letter_code
_entity_poly.pdbx_strand_id
1 'polypeptide(L)'
;MMHRESGEHFMKYSRITANAAQMGGVPCIRGLRIPVATVVGMLADGMSEADILAAYPDLESEDLQEALRYAAEAVSERVLPFAAP
;
A
#
# COMPACT_ATOMS: atom_id res chain seq x y z
N MET A 1 -11.31 -1.57 -26.43
CA MET A 1 -11.10 -1.46 -25.95
C MET A 1 -10.82 -1.19 -25.23
N MET A 2 -10.81 -0.93 -25.09
CA MET A 2 -10.49 -0.62 -24.41
C MET A 2 -10.45 -0.41 -23.48
N HIS A 3 -10.66 -0.18 -23.08
CA HIS A 3 -10.56 0.05 -22.14
C HIS A 3 -10.28 -0.24 -21.21
N ARG A 4 -10.54 0.00 -21.16
CA ARG A 4 -10.19 -0.42 -20.30
C ARG A 4 -9.05 -0.07 -19.68
N GLU A 5 -8.47 0.70 -19.93
CA GLU A 5 -7.33 1.04 -19.44
C GLU A 5 -7.33 1.53 -18.11
N SER A 6 -8.33 2.18 -17.65
CA SER A 6 -8.38 2.65 -16.29
C SER A 6 -8.37 1.49 -15.35
N GLY A 7 -8.97 0.41 -15.74
CA GLY A 7 -8.94 -0.76 -14.90
C GLY A 7 -7.56 -1.31 -14.75
N GLU A 8 -6.79 -1.26 -15.80
CA GLU A 8 -5.48 -1.76 -15.73
C GLU A 8 -4.62 -0.99 -14.82
N HIS A 9 -4.89 0.30 -14.70
CA HIS A 9 -4.15 1.13 -13.84
C HIS A 9 -4.18 0.62 -12.43
N PHE A 10 -5.31 0.11 -11.98
CA PHE A 10 -5.41 -0.39 -10.64
C PHE A 10 -4.74 -1.72 -10.47
N MET A 11 -4.56 -2.46 -11.54
CA MET A 11 -3.97 -3.77 -11.42
C MET A 11 -2.50 -3.73 -11.11
N LYS A 12 -1.90 -2.56 -11.18
CA LYS A 12 -0.51 -2.41 -10.86
C LYS A 12 -0.18 -2.90 -9.47
N TYR A 13 -1.12 -2.77 -8.56
CA TYR A 13 -0.94 -3.22 -7.20
C TYR A 13 -2.06 -4.17 -6.86
N SER A 14 -1.89 -5.40 -7.30
CA SER A 14 -2.96 -6.39 -7.15
C SER A 14 -3.27 -6.72 -5.69
N ARG A 15 -2.34 -6.42 -4.80
CA ARG A 15 -2.55 -6.70 -3.38
C ARG A 15 -3.05 -5.51 -2.59
N ILE A 16 -3.32 -4.41 -3.25
CA ILE A 16 -3.77 -3.21 -2.56
C ILE A 16 -5.12 -2.81 -3.08
N THR A 17 -6.07 -2.64 -2.18
CA THR A 17 -7.43 -2.29 -2.55
C THR A 17 -7.83 -1.00 -1.84
N ALA A 18 -8.66 -0.23 -2.50
CA ALA A 18 -9.21 0.97 -1.91
C ALA A 18 -10.69 0.99 -2.25
N ASN A 19 -11.51 0.87 -1.24
CA ASN A 19 -12.94 0.76 -1.43
C ASN A 19 -13.61 1.80 -0.55
N ALA A 20 -14.38 2.67 -1.16
CA ALA A 20 -15.01 3.76 -0.41
C ALA A 20 -15.86 3.25 0.73
N ALA A 21 -16.39 2.05 0.63
CA ALA A 21 -17.22 1.49 1.68
C ALA A 21 -16.39 0.86 2.79
N GLN A 22 -15.08 0.77 2.62
CA GLN A 22 -14.23 0.17 3.61
C GLN A 22 -13.23 1.19 4.10
N MET A 23 -13.28 1.49 5.37
CA MET A 23 -12.34 2.41 6.00
C MET A 23 -12.23 3.73 5.27
N GLY A 24 -13.34 4.21 4.70
CA GLY A 24 -13.35 5.51 4.06
C GLY A 24 -12.52 5.60 2.80
N GLY A 25 -12.24 4.48 2.17
CA GLY A 25 -11.47 4.50 0.93
C GLY A 25 -9.97 4.45 1.15
N VAL A 26 -9.53 4.22 2.37
CA VAL A 26 -8.10 4.12 2.66
C VAL A 26 -7.54 2.88 1.98
N PRO A 27 -6.38 2.98 1.32
CA PRO A 27 -5.78 1.81 0.70
C PRO A 27 -5.43 0.77 1.75
N CYS A 28 -5.85 -0.46 1.50
CA CYS A 28 -5.64 -1.56 2.43
C CYS A 28 -5.06 -2.76 1.71
N ILE A 29 -4.52 -3.69 2.47
CA ILE A 29 -3.95 -4.91 1.91
C ILE A 29 -5.08 -5.89 1.63
N ARG A 30 -5.28 -6.20 0.36
CA ARG A 30 -6.19 -7.27 -0.10
C ARG A 30 -7.56 -7.29 0.60
N GLY A 31 -8.06 -6.13 0.96
CA GLY A 31 -9.37 -6.08 1.60
C GLY A 31 -9.38 -6.55 3.04
N LEU A 32 -8.23 -6.71 3.65
CA LEU A 32 -8.13 -7.22 5.01
C LEU A 32 -8.38 -6.18 6.08
N ARG A 33 -8.63 -4.94 5.68
CA ARG A 33 -8.80 -3.84 6.61
C ARG A 33 -7.53 -3.52 7.36
N ILE A 34 -6.39 -3.85 6.76
CA ILE A 34 -5.09 -3.47 7.27
C ILE A 34 -4.56 -2.40 6.33
N PRO A 35 -4.54 -1.14 6.75
CA PRO A 35 -4.11 -0.07 5.86
C PRO A 35 -2.65 -0.21 5.46
N VAL A 36 -2.36 0.18 4.23
CA VAL A 36 -0.98 0.22 3.77
C VAL A 36 -0.13 1.06 4.72
N ALA A 37 -0.70 2.17 5.21
CA ALA A 37 0.04 3.04 6.11
C ALA A 37 0.44 2.33 7.40
N THR A 38 -0.39 1.41 7.88
CA THR A 38 -0.05 0.66 9.08
C THR A 38 1.17 -0.21 8.83
N VAL A 39 1.21 -0.86 7.68
CA VAL A 39 2.34 -1.73 7.35
C VAL A 39 3.61 -0.90 7.21
N VAL A 40 3.51 0.20 6.49
CA VAL A 40 4.67 1.06 6.29
C VAL A 40 5.16 1.61 7.63
N GLY A 41 4.21 1.98 8.50
CA GLY A 41 4.57 2.50 9.81
C GLY A 41 5.31 1.49 10.66
N MET A 42 4.88 0.24 10.62
CA MET A 42 5.57 -0.80 11.39
C MET A 42 7.00 -0.99 10.89
N LEU A 43 7.17 -0.95 9.58
CA LEU A 43 8.51 -1.08 9.02
C LEU A 43 9.36 0.13 9.38
N ALA A 44 8.76 1.30 9.36
CA ALA A 44 9.48 2.52 9.74
C ALA A 44 9.89 2.50 11.21
N ASP A 45 9.12 1.81 12.04
CA ASP A 45 9.42 1.71 13.45
C ASP A 45 10.47 0.64 13.73
N GLY A 46 10.97 -0.01 12.72
CA GLY A 46 12.04 -0.98 12.90
C GLY A 46 11.57 -2.40 13.12
N MET A 47 10.29 -2.69 12.98
CA MET A 47 9.84 -4.06 13.12
C MET A 47 10.35 -4.88 11.94
N SER A 48 10.78 -6.09 12.25
CA SER A 48 11.23 -6.98 11.19
C SER A 48 10.01 -7.53 10.46
N GLU A 49 10.25 -8.03 9.26
CA GLU A 49 9.18 -8.66 8.50
C GLU A 49 8.59 -9.82 9.29
N ALA A 50 9.43 -10.59 9.92
CA ALA A 50 8.95 -11.72 10.72
C ALA A 50 8.04 -11.27 11.85
N ASP A 51 8.39 -10.16 12.49
CA ASP A 51 7.57 -9.64 13.58
C ASP A 51 6.21 -9.18 13.07
N ILE A 52 6.20 -8.54 11.91
CA ILE A 52 4.96 -8.06 11.34
C ILE A 52 4.05 -9.22 10.95
N LEU A 53 4.63 -10.23 10.33
CA LEU A 53 3.84 -11.38 9.90
C LEU A 53 3.33 -12.17 11.10
N ALA A 54 4.07 -12.16 12.19
CA ALA A 54 3.60 -12.82 13.40
C ALA A 54 2.44 -12.05 14.03
N ALA A 55 2.49 -10.73 13.97
CA ALA A 55 1.43 -9.90 14.54
C ALA A 55 0.18 -9.91 13.66
N TYR A 56 0.37 -10.04 12.36
CA TYR A 56 -0.73 -10.02 11.41
C TYR A 56 -0.65 -11.26 10.54
N PRO A 57 -1.11 -12.40 11.03
CA PRO A 57 -0.92 -13.66 10.32
C PRO A 57 -1.55 -13.73 8.94
N ASP A 58 -2.51 -12.85 8.66
CA ASP A 58 -3.13 -12.84 7.35
C ASP A 58 -2.26 -12.17 6.29
N LEU A 59 -1.20 -11.52 6.70
CA LEU A 59 -0.31 -10.88 5.75
C LEU A 59 0.71 -11.86 5.22
N GLU A 60 1.18 -11.58 4.01
CA GLU A 60 2.24 -12.34 3.37
C GLU A 60 3.41 -11.44 3.10
N SER A 61 4.56 -12.03 2.90
CA SER A 61 5.76 -11.26 2.62
C SER A 61 5.57 -10.34 1.42
N GLU A 62 4.93 -10.82 0.39
CA GLU A 62 4.69 -10.01 -0.79
C GLU A 62 3.80 -8.81 -0.51
N ASP A 63 2.93 -8.93 0.48
CA ASP A 63 2.09 -7.79 0.86
C ASP A 63 2.94 -6.64 1.37
N LEU A 64 3.96 -6.96 2.14
CA LEU A 64 4.83 -5.93 2.71
C LEU A 64 5.62 -5.24 1.62
N GLN A 65 6.11 -6.03 0.67
CA GLN A 65 6.87 -5.45 -0.42
C GLN A 65 6.01 -4.55 -1.28
N GLU A 66 4.81 -5.00 -1.59
CA GLU A 66 3.95 -4.19 -2.42
C GLU A 66 3.48 -2.93 -1.70
N ALA A 67 3.27 -3.03 -0.38
CA ALA A 67 2.89 -1.86 0.40
C ALA A 67 3.99 -0.79 0.32
N LEU A 68 5.25 -1.21 0.44
CA LEU A 68 6.34 -0.27 0.34
C LEU A 68 6.43 0.35 -1.04
N ARG A 69 6.23 -0.46 -2.07
CA ARG A 69 6.29 0.03 -3.42
C ARG A 69 5.18 1.02 -3.69
N TYR A 70 4.00 0.71 -3.20
CA TYR A 70 2.86 1.60 -3.35
C TYR A 70 3.13 2.94 -2.65
N ALA A 71 3.66 2.88 -1.44
CA ALA A 71 3.94 4.10 -0.68
C ALA A 71 5.01 4.94 -1.37
N ALA A 72 6.03 4.28 -1.89
CA ALA A 72 7.10 4.99 -2.57
C ALA A 72 6.58 5.71 -3.79
N GLU A 73 5.71 5.04 -4.53
CA GLU A 73 5.18 5.65 -5.73
C GLU A 73 4.21 6.77 -5.42
N ALA A 74 3.41 6.60 -4.38
CA ALA A 74 2.49 7.65 -3.99
C ALA A 74 3.23 8.92 -3.61
N VAL A 75 4.37 8.77 -2.95
CA VAL A 75 5.16 9.93 -2.58
C VAL A 75 5.84 10.53 -3.80
N SER A 76 6.36 9.71 -4.67
CA SER A 76 7.10 10.24 -5.81
C SER A 76 6.21 10.93 -6.81
N GLU A 77 4.92 10.65 -6.78
CA GLU A 77 4.01 11.34 -7.66
C GLU A 77 3.77 12.76 -7.24
N ARG A 78 4.16 13.11 -6.04
CA ARG A 78 3.97 14.45 -5.55
C ARG A 78 5.23 15.21 -5.74
N VAL A 79 5.10 16.37 -6.33
CA VAL A 79 6.25 17.24 -6.49
C VAL A 79 6.30 18.10 -5.26
N LEU A 80 7.37 17.98 -4.50
CA LEU A 80 7.47 18.70 -3.26
C LEU A 80 8.32 19.95 -3.45
N PRO A 81 7.71 21.09 -3.31
CA PRO A 81 8.41 22.35 -3.62
C PRO A 81 9.63 22.61 -2.75
N PHE A 82 9.65 22.06 -1.58
CA PHE A 82 10.77 22.36 -0.72
C PHE A 82 12.06 21.79 -1.26
N ALA A 83 11.96 20.96 -2.23
CA ALA A 83 13.17 20.39 -2.79
C ALA A 83 13.99 21.42 -3.50
N ALA A 84 13.49 22.58 -3.66
CA ALA A 84 14.16 23.57 -4.43
C ALA A 84 14.89 24.61 -3.64
N PRO A 85 15.33 24.46 -2.52
CA PRO A 85 16.01 25.53 -1.77
C PRO A 85 17.25 26.03 -2.46
#